data_2c52739648a88533389c2b0f08fccb27
#
_entry.id   2c52739648a88533389c2b0f08fccb27
#
_cell.length_a   1.000
_cell.length_b   1.000
_cell.length_c   1.000
_cell.angle_alpha   90.00
_cell.angle_beta   90.00
_cell.angle_gamma   90.00
#
_symmetry.space_group_name_H-M   'P 1'
#
loop_
_entity.id
_entity.type
_entity.pdbx_description
1 polymer ?
#
loop_
_entity_poly.entity_id
_entity_poly.type
_entity_poly.pdbx_seq_one_letter_code
_entity_poly.pdbx_strand_id
1 'polypeptide(L)'
;TGNLGDGFTGLQILKKRLKVQKQIKDYFVQKYFLPDIQINLTKYLLNFANSSIDVSDGIITDLEKMINKQNLSYTLSENNIPISDNLIELIKSKRLKKLNIISNGDDYQVLFTATPSKRRIIKNSSKNLGIKITMIGKINSGTKISNVISQKGKQLVIKNKGYIHQF
;
A
#
# COMPACT_ATOMS: atom_id res chain seq x y z
N THR A 1 -3.98 3.42 4.27
CA THR A 1 -5.15 4.15 3.74
C THR A 1 -5.33 3.90 2.26
N GLY A 2 -6.50 4.29 1.71
CA GLY A 2 -6.78 4.30 0.27
C GLY A 2 -6.52 3.01 -0.47
N ASN A 3 -6.17 3.13 -1.76
CA ASN A 3 -5.79 2.03 -2.63
C ASN A 3 -4.31 2.18 -3.03
N LEU A 4 -3.65 1.06 -3.34
CA LEU A 4 -2.26 1.04 -3.77
C LEU A 4 -2.12 0.54 -5.21
N GLY A 5 -1.05 0.98 -5.88
CA GLY A 5 -0.63 0.55 -7.21
C GLY A 5 -1.18 1.39 -8.36
N ASP A 6 -2.05 2.35 -8.09
CA ASP A 6 -2.61 3.20 -9.14
C ASP A 6 -1.56 4.18 -9.69
N GLY A 7 -0.76 4.80 -8.79
CA GLY A 7 0.34 5.71 -9.17
C GLY A 7 1.38 5.01 -10.05
N PHE A 8 1.90 3.89 -9.58
CA PHE A 8 2.86 3.10 -10.36
C PHE A 8 2.29 2.65 -11.72
N THR A 9 1.02 2.24 -11.76
CA THR A 9 0.36 1.85 -13.02
C THR A 9 0.33 3.02 -13.99
N GLY A 10 0.01 4.24 -13.52
CA GLY A 10 0.07 5.47 -14.31
C GLY A 10 1.46 5.71 -14.90
N LEU A 11 2.50 5.56 -14.10
CA LEU A 11 3.89 5.66 -14.54
C LEU A 11 4.24 4.63 -15.63
N GLN A 12 3.80 3.37 -15.51
CA GLN A 12 4.03 2.35 -16.54
C GLN A 12 3.34 2.68 -17.86
N ILE A 13 2.15 3.29 -17.80
CA ILE A 13 1.41 3.75 -18.98
C ILE A 13 2.14 4.92 -19.64
N LEU A 14 2.59 5.91 -18.87
CA LEU A 14 3.38 7.05 -19.37
C LEU A 14 4.68 6.61 -20.03
N LYS A 15 5.37 5.63 -19.44
CA LYS A 15 6.58 5.01 -20.01
C LYS A 15 6.29 4.08 -21.20
N LYS A 16 5.05 4.01 -21.69
CA LYS A 16 4.59 3.13 -22.79
C LYS A 16 4.86 1.63 -22.57
N ARG A 17 5.09 1.22 -21.31
CA ARG A 17 5.30 -0.19 -20.92
C ARG A 17 3.98 -0.96 -20.76
N LEU A 18 2.88 -0.24 -20.58
CA LEU A 18 1.54 -0.79 -20.46
C LEU A 18 0.60 -0.04 -21.41
N LYS A 19 0.01 -0.78 -22.37
CA LYS A 19 -0.96 -0.23 -23.33
C LYS A 19 -2.38 -0.52 -22.85
N VAL A 20 -3.20 0.52 -22.72
CA VAL A 20 -4.59 0.45 -22.25
C VAL A 20 -5.46 1.40 -23.09
N GLN A 21 -6.79 1.27 -22.99
CA GLN A 21 -7.74 2.18 -23.59
C GLN A 21 -7.66 3.57 -22.96
N LYS A 22 -8.10 4.61 -23.69
CA LYS A 22 -7.98 6.02 -23.29
C LYS A 22 -8.54 6.29 -21.89
N GLN A 23 -9.75 5.85 -21.61
CA GLN A 23 -10.41 6.10 -20.32
C GLN A 23 -9.61 5.52 -19.12
N ILE A 24 -9.10 4.31 -19.27
CA ILE A 24 -8.26 3.65 -18.27
C ILE A 24 -6.90 4.37 -18.12
N LYS A 25 -6.32 4.81 -19.25
CA LYS A 25 -5.10 5.62 -19.25
C LYS A 25 -5.31 6.91 -18.45
N ASP A 26 -6.37 7.66 -18.76
CA ASP A 26 -6.64 8.97 -18.16
C ASP A 26 -6.79 8.82 -16.62
N TYR A 27 -7.49 7.78 -16.15
CA TYR A 27 -7.62 7.47 -14.73
C TYR A 27 -6.26 7.27 -14.03
N PHE A 28 -5.43 6.34 -14.52
CA PHE A 28 -4.16 6.01 -13.87
C PHE A 28 -3.12 7.13 -14.00
N VAL A 29 -3.09 7.83 -15.14
CA VAL A 29 -2.19 8.98 -15.34
C VAL A 29 -2.57 10.11 -14.39
N GLN A 30 -3.86 10.36 -14.17
CA GLN A 30 -4.32 11.31 -13.16
C GLN A 30 -3.86 10.91 -11.75
N LYS A 31 -3.98 9.62 -11.36
CA LYS A 31 -3.53 9.15 -10.05
C LYS A 31 -2.01 9.29 -9.84
N TYR A 32 -1.22 9.17 -10.89
CA TYR A 32 0.22 9.42 -10.83
C TYR A 32 0.56 10.89 -10.60
N PHE A 33 -0.08 11.82 -11.32
CA PHE A 33 0.21 13.26 -11.17
C PHE A 33 -0.48 13.91 -9.98
N LEU A 34 -1.65 13.40 -9.59
CA LEU A 34 -2.47 13.94 -8.51
C LEU A 34 -2.90 12.79 -7.57
N PRO A 35 -1.98 12.28 -6.73
CA PRO A 35 -2.30 11.25 -5.76
C PRO A 35 -3.27 11.75 -4.69
N ASP A 36 -4.10 10.85 -4.14
CA ASP A 36 -5.07 11.17 -3.09
C ASP A 36 -4.36 11.31 -1.73
N ILE A 37 -3.80 12.47 -1.44
CA ILE A 37 -3.07 12.73 -0.20
C ILE A 37 -4.03 12.86 0.98
N GLN A 38 -3.81 12.11 2.06
CA GLN A 38 -4.70 12.00 3.22
C GLN A 38 -4.44 13.06 4.30
N ILE A 39 -4.38 14.35 3.94
CA ILE A 39 -4.04 15.46 4.85
C ILE A 39 -4.96 15.49 6.07
N ASN A 40 -6.27 15.28 5.88
CA ASN A 40 -7.25 15.33 6.97
C ASN A 40 -7.05 14.23 8.01
N LEU A 41 -6.34 13.15 7.67
CA LEU A 41 -6.06 12.06 8.60
C LEU A 41 -4.98 12.44 9.63
N THR A 42 -4.08 13.37 9.32
CA THR A 42 -2.91 13.69 10.15
C THR A 42 -3.28 14.02 11.60
N LYS A 43 -4.33 14.81 11.82
CA LYS A 43 -4.83 15.18 13.17
C LYS A 43 -5.32 13.97 13.97
N TYR A 44 -5.79 12.92 13.29
CA TYR A 44 -6.34 11.72 13.93
C TYR A 44 -5.28 10.66 14.19
N LEU A 45 -4.19 10.63 13.42
CA LEU A 45 -3.09 9.67 13.61
C LEU A 45 -2.54 9.70 15.03
N LEU A 46 -2.38 10.87 15.62
CA LEU A 46 -1.88 11.05 17.00
C LEU A 46 -2.72 10.30 18.05
N ASN A 47 -3.99 10.02 17.77
CA ASN A 47 -4.89 9.36 18.72
C ASN A 47 -4.76 7.83 18.71
N PHE A 48 -4.19 7.25 17.63
CA PHE A 48 -4.20 5.80 17.47
C PHE A 48 -2.95 5.19 16.86
N ALA A 49 -2.16 5.95 16.09
CA ALA A 49 -0.98 5.40 15.43
C ALA A 49 0.20 5.32 16.40
N ASN A 50 0.92 4.20 16.39
CA ASN A 50 2.20 4.06 17.09
C ASN A 50 3.36 4.56 16.21
N SER A 51 3.26 4.35 14.91
CA SER A 51 4.18 4.84 13.88
C SER A 51 3.43 5.01 12.56
N SER A 52 3.90 5.90 11.70
CA SER A 52 3.32 6.12 10.38
C SER A 52 4.38 6.56 9.39
N ILE A 53 4.17 6.22 8.12
CA ILE A 53 4.99 6.60 6.97
C ILE A 53 4.08 6.72 5.75
N ASP A 54 4.44 7.52 4.76
CA ASP A 54 3.80 7.50 3.45
C ASP A 54 4.29 6.31 2.60
N VAL A 55 3.48 5.89 1.64
CA VAL A 55 3.84 4.83 0.69
C VAL A 55 4.31 5.49 -0.60
N SER A 56 5.58 5.89 -0.61
CA SER A 56 6.25 6.55 -1.74
C SER A 56 7.19 5.64 -2.51
N ASP A 57 7.90 4.74 -1.85
CA ASP A 57 8.82 3.78 -2.48
C ASP A 57 8.21 2.39 -2.66
N GLY A 58 7.07 2.14 -2.07
CA GLY A 58 6.31 0.89 -2.13
C GLY A 58 6.08 0.27 -0.77
N ILE A 59 4.94 -0.42 -0.63
CA ILE A 59 4.42 -0.91 0.66
C ILE A 59 5.45 -1.74 1.45
N ILE A 60 6.28 -2.53 0.77
CA ILE A 60 7.26 -3.39 1.42
C ILE A 60 8.45 -2.57 1.92
N THR A 61 9.04 -1.74 1.04
CA THR A 61 10.20 -0.89 1.36
C THR A 61 9.86 0.07 2.48
N ASP A 62 8.72 0.76 2.41
CA ASP A 62 8.34 1.75 3.40
C ASP A 62 7.97 1.11 4.74
N LEU A 63 7.35 -0.09 4.73
CA LEU A 63 7.15 -0.85 5.95
C LEU A 63 8.49 -1.28 6.59
N GLU A 64 9.45 -1.75 5.79
CA GLU A 64 10.78 -2.11 6.28
C GLU A 64 11.52 -0.90 6.87
N LYS A 65 11.39 0.28 6.27
CA LYS A 65 11.92 1.54 6.84
C LYS A 65 11.25 1.89 8.18
N MET A 66 9.92 1.77 8.25
CA MET A 66 9.14 2.12 9.44
C MET A 66 9.51 1.26 10.66
N ILE A 67 9.84 -0.04 10.45
CA ILE A 67 10.25 -0.96 11.52
C ILE A 67 11.78 -1.13 11.65
N ASN A 68 12.56 -0.36 10.89
CA ASN A 68 14.01 -0.48 10.80
C ASN A 68 14.70 -0.38 12.17
N LYS A 69 15.74 -1.21 12.38
CA LYS A 69 16.54 -1.28 13.61
C LYS A 69 15.75 -1.59 14.90
N GLN A 70 14.49 -1.97 14.77
CA GLN A 70 13.68 -2.48 15.85
C GLN A 70 13.63 -4.00 15.73
N ASN A 71 13.69 -4.72 16.84
CA ASN A 71 13.58 -6.19 16.83
C ASN A 71 12.14 -6.61 16.49
N LEU A 72 11.72 -6.27 15.27
CA LEU A 72 10.36 -6.46 14.72
C LEU A 72 10.40 -7.17 13.37
N SER A 73 9.31 -7.86 13.08
CA SER A 73 9.02 -8.44 11.77
C SER A 73 7.55 -8.20 11.41
N TYR A 74 7.16 -8.48 10.17
CA TYR A 74 5.77 -8.31 9.74
C TYR A 74 5.23 -9.55 9.03
N THR A 75 3.90 -9.66 9.04
CA THR A 75 3.14 -10.56 8.16
C THR A 75 2.07 -9.74 7.47
N LEU A 76 2.20 -9.55 6.15
CA LEU A 76 1.21 -8.89 5.32
C LEU A 76 0.32 -9.91 4.60
N SER A 77 -0.97 -9.64 4.50
CA SER A 77 -1.90 -10.39 3.67
C SER A 77 -2.10 -9.67 2.33
N GLU A 78 -1.57 -10.23 1.23
CA GLU A 78 -1.73 -9.64 -0.10
C GLU A 78 -3.19 -9.38 -0.46
N ASN A 79 -4.07 -10.29 -0.09
CA ASN A 79 -5.49 -10.18 -0.39
C ASN A 79 -6.15 -8.97 0.29
N ASN A 80 -5.68 -8.61 1.49
CA ASN A 80 -6.23 -7.49 2.25
C ASN A 80 -5.72 -6.13 1.79
N ILE A 81 -4.61 -6.07 1.04
CA ILE A 81 -4.08 -4.81 0.52
C ILE A 81 -5.06 -4.28 -0.52
N PRO A 82 -5.66 -3.09 -0.29
CA PRO A 82 -6.68 -2.56 -1.19
C PRO A 82 -6.07 -2.03 -2.47
N ILE A 83 -6.76 -2.28 -3.57
CA ILE A 83 -6.50 -1.73 -4.90
C ILE A 83 -7.81 -1.20 -5.49
N SER A 84 -7.73 -0.33 -6.48
CA SER A 84 -8.91 0.23 -7.17
C SER A 84 -9.60 -0.80 -8.06
N ASP A 85 -10.89 -0.58 -8.36
CA ASP A 85 -11.64 -1.44 -9.28
C ASP A 85 -11.02 -1.44 -10.68
N ASN A 86 -10.57 -0.28 -11.16
CA ASN A 86 -9.83 -0.16 -12.42
C ASN A 86 -8.57 -1.03 -12.43
N LEU A 87 -7.85 -1.09 -11.31
CA LEU A 87 -6.65 -1.92 -11.19
C LEU A 87 -7.01 -3.40 -11.10
N ILE A 88 -8.11 -3.77 -10.44
CA ILE A 88 -8.62 -5.16 -10.42
C ILE A 88 -8.90 -5.65 -11.85
N GLU A 89 -9.61 -4.86 -12.65
CA GLU A 89 -9.93 -5.20 -14.03
C GLU A 89 -8.68 -5.29 -14.90
N LEU A 90 -7.74 -4.35 -14.73
CA LEU A 90 -6.48 -4.35 -15.46
C LEU A 90 -5.62 -5.57 -15.12
N ILE A 91 -5.51 -5.93 -13.85
CA ILE A 91 -4.79 -7.13 -13.40
C ILE A 91 -5.37 -8.39 -14.05
N LYS A 92 -6.70 -8.53 -14.07
CA LYS A 92 -7.39 -9.67 -14.69
C LYS A 92 -7.15 -9.72 -16.19
N SER A 93 -7.37 -8.61 -16.90
CA SER A 93 -7.29 -8.54 -18.36
C SER A 93 -5.86 -8.69 -18.89
N LYS A 94 -4.87 -8.19 -18.19
CA LYS A 94 -3.44 -8.25 -18.58
C LYS A 94 -2.67 -9.35 -17.88
N ARG A 95 -3.31 -10.19 -17.05
CA ARG A 95 -2.68 -11.25 -16.25
C ARG A 95 -1.50 -10.76 -15.42
N LEU A 96 -1.61 -9.55 -14.88
CA LEU A 96 -0.58 -8.95 -14.04
C LEU A 96 -0.61 -9.54 -12.63
N LYS A 97 0.51 -9.48 -11.91
CA LYS A 97 0.58 -9.90 -10.51
C LYS A 97 0.39 -8.68 -9.61
N LYS A 98 -0.62 -8.71 -8.75
CA LYS A 98 -0.93 -7.65 -7.79
C LYS A 98 0.30 -7.26 -6.98
N LEU A 99 1.01 -8.24 -6.41
CA LEU A 99 2.19 -8.00 -5.58
C LEU A 99 3.26 -7.19 -6.30
N ASN A 100 3.49 -7.44 -7.60
CA ASN A 100 4.48 -6.70 -8.38
C ASN A 100 4.09 -5.22 -8.59
N ILE A 101 2.80 -4.89 -8.54
CA ILE A 101 2.32 -3.52 -8.71
C ILE A 101 2.38 -2.78 -7.39
N ILE A 102 1.80 -3.34 -6.32
CA ILE A 102 1.73 -2.69 -5.01
C ILE A 102 3.08 -2.60 -4.29
N SER A 103 4.08 -3.37 -4.71
CA SER A 103 5.45 -3.25 -4.20
C SER A 103 6.20 -2.03 -4.74
N ASN A 104 5.68 -1.38 -5.78
CA ASN A 104 6.24 -0.12 -6.27
C ASN A 104 5.49 1.06 -5.63
N GLY A 105 6.11 2.23 -5.64
CA GLY A 105 5.61 3.42 -4.95
C GLY A 105 4.69 4.31 -5.78
N ASP A 106 4.81 5.61 -5.55
CA ASP A 106 4.04 6.70 -6.17
C ASP A 106 2.55 6.73 -5.76
N ASP A 107 2.17 6.08 -4.65
CA ASP A 107 0.78 6.06 -4.17
C ASP A 107 0.49 7.13 -3.10
N TYR A 108 1.49 7.52 -2.31
CA TYR A 108 1.42 8.54 -1.25
C TYR A 108 0.28 8.33 -0.23
N GLN A 109 -0.11 7.07 -0.05
CA GLN A 109 -1.06 6.67 0.99
C GLN A 109 -0.36 6.57 2.35
N VAL A 110 -1.11 6.69 3.45
CA VAL A 110 -0.56 6.57 4.79
C VAL A 110 -0.57 5.11 5.24
N LEU A 111 0.62 4.56 5.50
CA LEU A 111 0.82 3.30 6.21
C LEU A 111 1.08 3.62 7.69
N PHE A 112 0.41 2.92 8.59
CA PHE A 112 0.61 3.11 10.02
C PHE A 112 0.42 1.81 10.81
N THR A 113 1.00 1.77 12.01
CA THR A 113 0.75 0.69 12.97
C THR A 113 -0.11 1.20 14.13
N ALA A 114 -0.91 0.31 14.71
CA ALA A 114 -1.74 0.63 15.86
C ALA A 114 -1.99 -0.63 16.71
N THR A 115 -2.20 -0.44 18.02
CA THR A 115 -2.61 -1.53 18.89
C THR A 115 -4.04 -1.99 18.58
N PRO A 116 -4.38 -3.27 18.82
CA PRO A 116 -5.75 -3.79 18.60
C PRO A 116 -6.85 -3.03 19.35
N SER A 117 -6.55 -2.45 20.51
CA SER A 117 -7.48 -1.63 21.30
C SER A 117 -7.96 -0.37 20.58
N LYS A 118 -7.17 0.12 19.62
CA LYS A 118 -7.49 1.34 18.83
C LYS A 118 -8.44 1.10 17.64
N ARG A 119 -8.83 -0.14 17.37
CA ARG A 119 -9.69 -0.48 16.20
C ARG A 119 -10.97 0.34 16.12
N ARG A 120 -11.63 0.60 17.27
CA ARG A 120 -12.89 1.37 17.30
C ARG A 120 -12.63 2.83 16.89
N ILE A 121 -11.57 3.44 17.41
CA ILE A 121 -11.20 4.82 17.07
C ILE A 121 -10.85 4.92 15.59
N ILE A 122 -10.06 4.00 15.08
CA ILE A 122 -9.67 3.95 13.65
C ILE A 122 -10.91 3.84 12.75
N LYS A 123 -11.85 2.93 13.08
CA LYS A 123 -13.09 2.75 12.32
C LYS A 123 -13.95 4.03 12.31
N ASN A 124 -14.06 4.70 13.46
CA ASN A 124 -14.81 5.95 13.56
C ASN A 124 -14.15 7.07 12.77
N SER A 125 -12.82 7.22 12.87
CA SER A 125 -12.06 8.20 12.09
C SER A 125 -12.19 7.95 10.59
N SER A 126 -12.08 6.69 10.15
CA SER A 126 -12.31 6.28 8.75
C SER A 126 -13.69 6.73 8.26
N LYS A 127 -14.75 6.47 9.03
CA LYS A 127 -16.13 6.85 8.68
C LYS A 127 -16.31 8.37 8.63
N ASN A 128 -15.83 9.08 9.66
CA ASN A 128 -16.00 10.54 9.77
C ASN A 128 -15.27 11.32 8.68
N LEU A 129 -14.13 10.79 8.23
CA LEU A 129 -13.31 11.42 7.20
C LEU A 129 -13.63 10.94 5.78
N GLY A 130 -14.45 9.89 5.64
CA GLY A 130 -14.68 9.26 4.34
C GLY A 130 -13.41 8.59 3.75
N ILE A 131 -12.39 8.30 4.59
CA ILE A 131 -11.12 7.73 4.16
C ILE A 131 -11.16 6.22 4.38
N LYS A 132 -10.89 5.44 3.32
CA LYS A 132 -10.75 3.99 3.44
C LYS A 132 -9.50 3.63 4.25
N ILE A 133 -9.68 2.97 5.38
CA ILE A 133 -8.58 2.44 6.20
C ILE A 133 -8.73 0.92 6.31
N THR A 134 -7.71 0.19 5.91
CA THR A 134 -7.74 -1.27 5.82
C THR A 134 -6.63 -1.89 6.65
N MET A 135 -6.97 -2.89 7.47
CA MET A 135 -5.97 -3.71 8.16
C MET A 135 -5.38 -4.72 7.17
N ILE A 136 -4.12 -4.56 6.84
CA ILE A 136 -3.42 -5.35 5.82
C ILE A 136 -2.47 -6.40 6.39
N GLY A 137 -2.19 -6.37 7.69
CA GLY A 137 -1.25 -7.31 8.30
C GLY A 137 -1.02 -7.05 9.78
N LYS A 138 0.07 -7.62 10.29
CA LYS A 138 0.51 -7.54 11.69
C LYS A 138 2.00 -7.28 11.78
N ILE A 139 2.40 -6.52 12.79
CA ILE A 139 3.79 -6.45 13.26
C ILE A 139 3.96 -7.47 14.36
N ASN A 140 5.05 -8.21 14.33
CA ASN A 140 5.41 -9.22 15.32
C ASN A 140 6.70 -8.79 16.03
N SER A 141 6.80 -9.07 17.34
CA SER A 141 8.03 -8.89 18.10
C SER A 141 9.04 -10.00 17.76
N GLY A 142 10.32 -9.70 17.88
CA GLY A 142 11.42 -10.63 17.63
C GLY A 142 11.87 -10.67 16.17
N THR A 143 13.01 -11.36 15.94
CA THR A 143 13.70 -11.49 14.64
C THR A 143 13.06 -12.52 13.70
N LYS A 144 11.75 -12.70 13.75
CA LYS A 144 11.04 -13.57 12.80
C LYS A 144 11.22 -13.06 11.38
N ILE A 145 11.17 -13.97 10.41
CA ILE A 145 11.25 -13.60 8.99
C ILE A 145 9.98 -12.83 8.62
N SER A 146 10.15 -11.62 8.10
CA SER A 146 9.05 -10.84 7.52
C SER A 146 8.56 -11.49 6.23
N ASN A 147 7.25 -11.58 6.06
CA ASN A 147 6.66 -12.26 4.91
C ASN A 147 5.36 -11.61 4.42
N VAL A 148 5.04 -11.90 3.17
CA VAL A 148 3.74 -11.62 2.56
C VAL A 148 3.07 -12.96 2.27
N ILE A 149 1.82 -13.10 2.70
CA ILE A 149 1.05 -14.34 2.51
C ILE A 149 -0.12 -14.12 1.55
N SER A 150 -0.41 -15.17 0.77
CA SER A 150 -1.61 -15.25 -0.06
C SER A 150 -2.86 -15.49 0.80
N GLN A 151 -4.04 -15.43 0.19
CA GLN A 151 -5.32 -15.77 0.83
C GLN A 151 -5.31 -17.19 1.44
N LYS A 152 -4.56 -18.13 0.85
CA LYS A 152 -4.42 -19.51 1.35
C LYS A 152 -3.31 -19.68 2.41
N GLY A 153 -2.74 -18.58 2.92
CA GLY A 153 -1.65 -18.61 3.91
C GLY A 153 -0.28 -18.99 3.34
N LYS A 154 -0.15 -19.23 2.03
CA LYS A 154 1.14 -19.55 1.41
C LYS A 154 2.01 -18.29 1.33
N GLN A 155 3.27 -18.41 1.72
CA GLN A 155 4.25 -17.33 1.56
C GLN A 155 4.49 -17.01 0.09
N LEU A 156 4.48 -15.73 -0.23
CA LEU A 156 4.72 -15.21 -1.56
C LEU A 156 6.17 -14.73 -1.70
N VAL A 157 6.76 -15.00 -2.86
CA VAL A 157 8.11 -14.52 -3.20
C VAL A 157 8.00 -13.08 -3.69
N ILE A 158 8.66 -12.16 -2.98
CA ILE A 158 8.77 -10.76 -3.35
C ILE A 158 9.98 -10.61 -4.26
N LYS A 159 9.75 -10.37 -5.56
CA LYS A 159 10.82 -10.18 -6.54
C LYS A 159 11.41 -8.76 -6.49
N ASN A 160 10.57 -7.77 -6.22
CA ASN A 160 10.95 -6.37 -6.07
C ASN A 160 10.27 -5.83 -4.81
N LYS A 161 11.03 -5.25 -3.89
CA LYS A 161 10.50 -4.71 -2.63
C LYS A 161 10.01 -3.27 -2.77
N GLY A 162 10.49 -2.54 -3.78
CA GLY A 162 10.16 -1.14 -4.00
C GLY A 162 11.28 -0.39 -4.73
N TYR A 163 11.14 0.92 -4.77
CA TYR A 163 12.17 1.81 -5.32
C TYR A 163 13.33 1.95 -4.33
N ILE A 164 14.57 1.87 -4.83
CA ILE A 164 15.79 2.07 -4.04
C ILE A 164 16.49 3.30 -4.61
N HIS A 165 16.63 4.33 -3.79
CA HIS A 165 17.45 5.49 -4.12
C HIS A 165 18.91 5.06 -4.19
N GLN A 166 19.56 5.26 -5.33
CA GLN A 166 21.01 5.11 -5.50
C GLN A 166 21.62 6.49 -5.33
N PHE A 167 22.36 6.69 -4.25
CA PHE A 167 23.16 7.89 -4.00
C PHE A 167 24.60 7.61 -4.38
#